data_07539403f0c25df00d2bf8dc4e2fae2b
#
_entry.id   07539403f0c25df00d2bf8dc4e2fae2b
#
_cell.length_a   1.000
_cell.length_b   1.000
_cell.length_c   1.000
_cell.angle_alpha   90.00
_cell.angle_beta   90.00
_cell.angle_gamma   90.00
#
_symmetry.space_group_name_H-M   'P 1'
#
loop_
_entity.id
_entity.type
_entity.pdbx_description
1 polymer ?
#
loop_
_entity_poly.entity_id
_entity_poly.type
_entity_poly.pdbx_seq_one_letter_code
_entity_poly.pdbx_strand_id
1 'polypeptide(L)'
;GILYTEIIVNPSHWKNIRTGELLTGVLEGFDQAGADGLPDCRLLVSLRREQDTASARRTIEWILSHRHPRLVGVSVDGNEACSQDSNQRFAPLLARAAEAGLGIAVHAGESSGPEGVQEALELLGAKRIDHGVRAVEDLKLLERLLRERIPLNICYTSNVAGGLYTPGNHPLGELYSRGISVTVNTDDPQLLRVSLSQELQRVAEQYHWKIEELLKLQYYAVDAAFCTEERRSELLSRLHQFEATCQNLTAF
;
A
#
# COMPACT_ATOMS: atom_id res chain seq x y z
N GLY A 1 2.78 -3.58 18.40
CA GLY A 1 3.92 -3.61 17.78
C GLY A 1 4.13 -3.13 16.35
N ILE A 2 3.40 -2.09 15.86
CA ILE A 2 3.71 -1.49 14.55
C ILE A 2 4.96 -0.62 14.70
N LEU A 3 5.96 -0.80 13.82
CA LEU A 3 7.18 0.00 13.81
C LEU A 3 7.13 1.14 12.78
N TYR A 4 6.46 0.91 11.67
CA TYR A 4 6.36 1.80 10.53
C TYR A 4 5.02 1.56 9.81
N THR A 5 4.38 2.60 9.34
CA THR A 5 3.15 2.50 8.55
C THR A 5 3.07 3.63 7.53
N GLU A 6 2.50 3.33 6.39
CA GLU A 6 2.18 4.30 5.35
C GLU A 6 0.66 4.44 5.28
N ILE A 7 0.18 5.67 5.41
CA ILE A 7 -1.24 5.99 5.45
C ILE A 7 -1.58 6.76 4.18
N ILE A 8 -2.58 6.27 3.46
CA ILE A 8 -3.10 6.93 2.27
C ILE A 8 -4.20 7.90 2.69
N VAL A 9 -4.06 9.17 2.29
CA VAL A 9 -5.06 10.20 2.51
C VAL A 9 -5.49 10.79 1.19
N ASN A 10 -6.80 10.72 0.90
CA ASN A 10 -7.39 11.32 -0.28
C ASN A 10 -8.06 12.66 0.08
N PRO A 11 -7.44 13.81 -0.22
CA PRO A 11 -7.97 15.12 0.19
C PRO A 11 -9.29 15.47 -0.50
N SER A 12 -9.65 14.84 -1.62
CA SER A 12 -10.90 15.13 -2.33
C SER A 12 -12.16 14.70 -1.57
N HIS A 13 -12.03 13.87 -0.53
CA HIS A 13 -13.14 13.46 0.33
C HIS A 13 -13.59 14.60 1.27
N TRP A 14 -12.72 15.55 1.60
CA TRP A 14 -13.00 16.65 2.53
C TRP A 14 -13.32 17.95 1.77
N LYS A 15 -14.59 18.10 1.35
CA LYS A 15 -15.05 19.23 0.53
C LYS A 15 -14.96 20.61 1.24
N ASN A 16 -14.97 20.64 2.57
CA ASN A 16 -15.02 21.86 3.37
C ASN A 16 -13.64 22.30 3.90
N ILE A 17 -12.56 21.56 3.56
CA ILE A 17 -11.20 21.85 3.99
C ILE A 17 -10.33 21.99 2.74
N ARG A 18 -9.48 23.01 2.69
CA ARG A 18 -8.52 23.15 1.58
C ARG A 18 -7.50 22.02 1.64
N THR A 19 -7.16 21.46 0.49
CA THR A 19 -6.18 20.36 0.37
C THR A 19 -4.90 20.60 1.18
N GLY A 20 -4.29 21.78 1.03
CA GLY A 20 -3.06 22.09 1.76
C GLY A 20 -3.23 22.16 3.28
N GLU A 21 -4.34 22.71 3.75
CA GLU A 21 -4.66 22.78 5.18
C GLU A 21 -4.85 21.38 5.78
N LEU A 22 -5.59 20.52 5.10
CA LEU A 22 -5.76 19.12 5.50
C LEU A 22 -4.43 18.38 5.58
N LEU A 23 -3.64 18.43 4.50
CA LEU A 23 -2.39 17.68 4.42
C LEU A 23 -1.33 18.20 5.42
N THR A 24 -1.27 19.51 5.64
CA THR A 24 -0.41 20.10 6.68
C THR A 24 -0.80 19.56 8.05
N GLY A 25 -2.10 19.61 8.41
CA GLY A 25 -2.57 19.11 9.69
C GLY A 25 -2.29 17.60 9.88
N VAL A 26 -2.40 16.79 8.83
CA VAL A 26 -2.05 15.36 8.89
C VAL A 26 -0.55 15.18 9.18
N LEU A 27 0.32 15.92 8.51
CA LEU A 27 1.77 15.84 8.70
C LEU A 27 2.20 16.31 10.10
N GLU A 28 1.61 17.40 10.59
CA GLU A 28 1.81 17.88 11.97
C GLU A 28 1.35 16.83 13.00
N GLY A 29 0.20 16.18 12.75
CA GLY A 29 -0.28 15.08 13.59
C GLY A 29 0.67 13.88 13.59
N PHE A 30 1.28 13.55 12.48
CA PHE A 30 2.30 12.48 12.40
C PHE A 30 3.60 12.86 13.13
N ASP A 31 4.00 14.13 13.09
CA ASP A 31 5.15 14.60 13.86
C ASP A 31 4.90 14.51 15.36
N GLN A 32 3.71 14.95 15.80
CA GLN A 32 3.30 14.84 17.19
C GLN A 32 3.24 13.36 17.64
N ALA A 33 2.66 12.48 16.83
CA ALA A 33 2.61 11.05 17.12
C ALA A 33 4.02 10.46 17.29
N GLY A 34 4.97 10.86 16.44
CA GLY A 34 6.37 10.45 16.58
C GLY A 34 7.02 10.96 17.86
N ALA A 35 6.75 12.21 18.26
CA ALA A 35 7.22 12.79 19.52
C ALA A 35 6.64 12.06 20.74
N ASP A 36 5.42 11.56 20.65
CA ASP A 36 4.73 10.78 21.69
C ASP A 36 5.14 9.29 21.72
N GLY A 37 6.12 8.89 20.89
CA GLY A 37 6.62 7.52 20.83
C GLY A 37 5.68 6.52 20.14
N LEU A 38 4.72 7.01 19.37
CA LEU A 38 3.85 6.20 18.53
C LEU A 38 4.58 5.70 17.27
N PRO A 39 4.01 4.74 16.52
CA PRO A 39 4.60 4.24 15.29
C PRO A 39 5.00 5.34 14.30
N ASP A 40 6.07 5.10 13.55
CA ASP A 40 6.51 6.00 12.48
C ASP A 40 5.50 6.00 11.33
N CYS A 41 4.66 7.05 11.28
CA CYS A 41 3.64 7.22 10.25
C CYS A 41 4.19 8.04 9.07
N ARG A 42 3.91 7.59 7.86
CA ARG A 42 4.24 8.25 6.60
C ARG A 42 2.97 8.47 5.78
N LEU A 43 3.01 9.48 4.93
CA LEU A 43 1.87 9.92 4.14
C LEU A 43 2.08 9.57 2.66
N LEU A 44 1.08 8.91 2.08
CA LEU A 44 0.82 8.93 0.65
C LEU A 44 -0.42 9.79 0.40
N VAL A 45 -0.33 10.72 -0.52
CA VAL A 45 -1.49 11.53 -0.93
C VAL A 45 -2.12 10.91 -2.14
N SER A 46 -3.41 10.58 -2.05
CA SER A 46 -4.11 9.92 -3.14
C SER A 46 -4.83 10.88 -4.08
N LEU A 47 -4.81 10.53 -5.36
CA LEU A 47 -5.64 11.10 -6.41
C LEU A 47 -6.82 10.15 -6.67
N ARG A 48 -8.02 10.67 -6.55
CA ARG A 48 -9.22 9.89 -6.85
C ARG A 48 -9.52 9.87 -8.35
N ARG A 49 -9.76 8.70 -8.93
CA ARG A 49 -10.00 8.55 -10.38
C ARG A 49 -11.10 9.44 -10.93
N GLU A 50 -12.16 9.66 -10.14
CA GLU A 50 -13.31 10.47 -10.52
C GLU A 50 -13.08 11.97 -10.38
N GLN A 51 -11.98 12.42 -9.76
CA GLN A 51 -11.70 13.85 -9.64
C GLN A 51 -11.27 14.46 -10.99
N ASP A 52 -11.54 15.75 -11.17
CA ASP A 52 -11.11 16.48 -12.37
C ASP A 52 -9.58 16.70 -12.40
N THR A 53 -9.05 16.84 -13.60
CA THR A 53 -7.60 17.03 -13.82
C THR A 53 -7.04 18.28 -13.14
N ALA A 54 -7.82 19.35 -13.05
CA ALA A 54 -7.36 20.60 -12.41
C ALA A 54 -7.20 20.41 -10.91
N SER A 55 -8.12 19.66 -10.28
CA SER A 55 -8.01 19.29 -8.86
C SER A 55 -6.81 18.38 -8.61
N ALA A 56 -6.63 17.32 -9.42
CA ALA A 56 -5.47 16.45 -9.34
C ALA A 56 -4.15 17.21 -9.49
N ARG A 57 -4.08 18.12 -10.47
CA ARG A 57 -2.92 18.99 -10.68
C ARG A 57 -2.61 19.86 -9.46
N ARG A 58 -3.61 20.52 -8.87
CA ARG A 58 -3.41 21.32 -7.65
C ARG A 58 -2.85 20.49 -6.49
N THR A 59 -3.34 19.26 -6.33
CA THR A 59 -2.82 18.34 -5.31
C THR A 59 -1.35 18.04 -5.54
N ILE A 60 -0.96 17.68 -6.77
CA ILE A 60 0.45 17.38 -7.12
C ILE A 60 1.33 18.64 -6.99
N GLU A 61 0.86 19.80 -7.39
CA GLU A 61 1.61 21.07 -7.23
C GLU A 61 1.84 21.38 -5.75
N TRP A 62 0.84 21.16 -4.90
CA TRP A 62 1.02 21.31 -3.46
C TRP A 62 2.08 20.34 -2.93
N ILE A 63 1.98 19.03 -3.25
CA ILE A 63 2.95 18.01 -2.87
C ILE A 63 4.38 18.39 -3.25
N LEU A 64 4.58 18.85 -4.49
CA LEU A 64 5.89 19.20 -5.02
C LEU A 64 6.47 20.47 -4.39
N SER A 65 5.62 21.38 -3.92
CA SER A 65 6.04 22.64 -3.28
C SER A 65 6.23 22.53 -1.77
N HIS A 66 5.69 21.46 -1.14
CA HIS A 66 5.71 21.27 0.32
C HIS A 66 6.48 19.99 0.68
N ARG A 67 7.82 20.08 0.61
CA ARG A 67 8.70 18.96 0.98
C ARG A 67 8.59 18.68 2.48
N HIS A 68 8.24 17.44 2.82
CA HIS A 68 8.18 16.98 4.20
C HIS A 68 8.74 15.56 4.30
N PRO A 69 9.58 15.23 5.31
CA PRO A 69 10.20 13.90 5.41
C PRO A 69 9.21 12.75 5.52
N ARG A 70 7.99 13.02 6.00
CA ARG A 70 6.93 12.02 6.14
C ARG A 70 6.05 11.88 4.91
N LEU A 71 6.16 12.77 3.93
CA LEU A 71 5.46 12.67 2.65
C LEU A 71 6.31 11.83 1.69
N VAL A 72 5.96 10.55 1.55
CA VAL A 72 6.80 9.56 0.88
C VAL A 72 6.28 9.11 -0.47
N GLY A 73 5.03 9.43 -0.81
CA GLY A 73 4.49 8.96 -2.07
C GLY A 73 3.16 9.58 -2.47
N VAL A 74 2.73 9.19 -3.64
CA VAL A 74 1.42 9.49 -4.23
C VAL A 74 0.72 8.17 -4.54
N SER A 75 -0.58 8.11 -4.26
CA SER A 75 -1.42 6.97 -4.63
C SER A 75 -2.49 7.37 -5.65
N VAL A 76 -3.11 6.38 -6.28
CA VAL A 76 -4.33 6.53 -7.07
C VAL A 76 -5.36 5.55 -6.55
N ASP A 77 -6.54 6.05 -6.20
CA ASP A 77 -7.66 5.26 -5.69
C ASP A 77 -8.97 5.58 -6.43
N GLY A 78 -10.10 5.15 -5.89
CA GLY A 78 -11.43 5.36 -6.45
C GLY A 78 -11.87 4.28 -7.43
N ASN A 79 -12.95 4.55 -8.17
CA ASN A 79 -13.61 3.55 -9.01
C ASN A 79 -12.71 3.11 -10.19
N GLU A 80 -12.30 1.85 -10.20
CA GLU A 80 -11.46 1.29 -11.27
C GLU A 80 -12.15 1.27 -12.66
N ALA A 81 -13.47 1.35 -12.72
CA ALA A 81 -14.17 1.52 -14.00
C ALA A 81 -13.82 2.84 -14.72
N CYS A 82 -13.26 3.82 -13.99
CA CYS A 82 -12.79 5.08 -14.54
C CYS A 82 -11.31 5.06 -14.95
N SER A 83 -10.61 3.91 -14.87
CA SER A 83 -9.15 3.82 -15.03
C SER A 83 -8.67 4.31 -16.38
N GLN A 84 -9.31 3.92 -17.47
CA GLN A 84 -8.85 4.29 -18.81
C GLN A 84 -8.71 5.80 -19.01
N ASP A 85 -9.71 6.59 -18.59
CA ASP A 85 -9.66 8.05 -18.69
C ASP A 85 -8.73 8.66 -17.64
N SER A 86 -8.84 8.22 -16.37
CA SER A 86 -8.02 8.77 -15.28
C SER A 86 -6.54 8.48 -15.44
N ASN A 87 -6.15 7.29 -15.93
CA ASN A 87 -4.77 6.92 -16.13
C ASN A 87 -4.08 7.86 -17.14
N GLN A 88 -4.74 8.17 -18.26
CA GLN A 88 -4.22 9.13 -19.24
C GLN A 88 -4.04 10.53 -18.66
N ARG A 89 -5.00 10.99 -17.83
CA ARG A 89 -4.96 12.31 -17.21
C ARG A 89 -3.91 12.42 -16.10
N PHE A 90 -3.70 11.33 -15.34
CA PHE A 90 -2.83 11.34 -14.17
C PHE A 90 -1.39 10.95 -14.49
N ALA A 91 -1.12 10.20 -15.57
CA ALA A 91 0.22 9.78 -15.95
C ALA A 91 1.26 10.92 -15.94
N PRO A 92 1.04 12.08 -16.57
CA PRO A 92 2.02 13.17 -16.54
C PRO A 92 2.18 13.82 -15.16
N LEU A 93 1.17 13.74 -14.30
CA LEU A 93 1.23 14.26 -12.94
C LEU A 93 2.04 13.33 -12.03
N LEU A 94 1.83 12.01 -12.16
CA LEU A 94 2.57 11.01 -11.39
C LEU A 94 4.03 10.91 -11.82
N ALA A 95 4.31 11.07 -13.12
CA ALA A 95 5.70 11.16 -13.60
C ALA A 95 6.46 12.29 -12.90
N ARG A 96 5.87 13.48 -12.76
CA ARG A 96 6.48 14.61 -12.02
C ARG A 96 6.70 14.28 -10.54
N ALA A 97 5.77 13.56 -9.92
CA ALA A 97 5.93 13.11 -8.52
C ALA A 97 7.08 12.10 -8.39
N ALA A 98 7.17 11.13 -9.31
CA ALA A 98 8.25 10.15 -9.36
C ALA A 98 9.62 10.80 -9.62
N GLU A 99 9.73 11.77 -10.55
CA GLU A 99 10.94 12.57 -10.79
C GLU A 99 11.38 13.35 -9.55
N ALA A 100 10.43 13.72 -8.70
CA ALA A 100 10.69 14.35 -7.42
C ALA A 100 11.12 13.37 -6.31
N GLY A 101 11.24 12.07 -6.61
CA GLY A 101 11.65 11.02 -5.67
C GLY A 101 10.52 10.44 -4.82
N LEU A 102 9.25 10.69 -5.18
CA LEU A 102 8.11 10.11 -4.46
C LEU A 102 7.76 8.73 -5.00
N GLY A 103 7.39 7.81 -4.11
CA GLY A 103 6.86 6.51 -4.48
C GLY A 103 5.48 6.61 -5.14
N ILE A 104 5.19 5.72 -6.10
CA ILE A 104 3.88 5.65 -6.75
C ILE A 104 3.23 4.32 -6.39
N ALA A 105 2.08 4.38 -5.70
CA ALA A 105 1.22 3.24 -5.40
C ALA A 105 -0.11 3.41 -6.16
N VAL A 106 -0.70 2.32 -6.62
CA VAL A 106 -1.95 2.40 -7.40
C VAL A 106 -2.89 1.27 -6.98
N HIS A 107 -4.12 1.60 -6.60
CA HIS A 107 -5.19 0.62 -6.46
C HIS A 107 -5.54 0.09 -7.85
N ALA A 108 -5.31 -1.19 -8.08
CA ALA A 108 -5.58 -1.83 -9.37
C ALA A 108 -5.78 -3.32 -9.21
N GLY A 109 -6.64 -3.91 -10.04
CA GLY A 109 -6.95 -5.33 -9.97
C GLY A 109 -7.67 -5.75 -8.68
N GLU A 110 -8.42 -4.85 -8.10
CA GLU A 110 -9.39 -5.13 -7.05
C GLU A 110 -10.75 -5.43 -7.68
N SER A 111 -11.36 -4.46 -8.33
CA SER A 111 -12.62 -4.58 -9.07
C SER A 111 -12.42 -4.63 -10.58
N SER A 112 -11.34 -4.05 -11.14
CA SER A 112 -10.90 -4.30 -12.51
C SER A 112 -10.17 -5.63 -12.64
N GLY A 113 -9.97 -6.11 -13.88
CA GLY A 113 -9.17 -7.31 -14.13
C GLY A 113 -7.65 -7.08 -14.05
N PRO A 114 -6.85 -8.08 -14.46
CA PRO A 114 -5.39 -7.97 -14.50
C PRO A 114 -4.89 -6.84 -15.41
N GLU A 115 -5.68 -6.43 -16.42
CA GLU A 115 -5.38 -5.30 -17.27
C GLU A 115 -5.22 -3.98 -16.51
N GLY A 116 -5.99 -3.78 -15.43
CA GLY A 116 -5.86 -2.61 -14.56
C GLY A 116 -4.49 -2.56 -13.87
N VAL A 117 -3.97 -3.71 -13.45
CA VAL A 117 -2.63 -3.83 -12.88
C VAL A 117 -1.57 -3.53 -13.94
N GLN A 118 -1.72 -4.06 -15.17
CA GLN A 118 -0.80 -3.79 -16.27
C GLN A 118 -0.75 -2.30 -16.59
N GLU A 119 -1.90 -1.64 -16.73
CA GLU A 119 -1.98 -0.19 -16.96
C GLU A 119 -1.34 0.62 -15.82
N ALA A 120 -1.56 0.25 -14.57
CA ALA A 120 -0.94 0.91 -13.42
C ALA A 120 0.59 0.87 -13.50
N LEU A 121 1.16 -0.25 -13.91
CA LEU A 121 2.61 -0.41 -14.08
C LEU A 121 3.14 0.36 -15.30
N GLU A 122 2.43 0.32 -16.42
CA GLU A 122 2.92 0.85 -17.72
C GLU A 122 2.67 2.35 -17.89
N LEU A 123 1.49 2.81 -17.50
CA LEU A 123 1.07 4.20 -17.73
C LEU A 123 1.36 5.09 -16.51
N LEU A 124 1.14 4.58 -15.31
CA LEU A 124 1.26 5.36 -14.09
C LEU A 124 2.62 5.20 -13.40
N GLY A 125 3.44 4.24 -13.84
CA GLY A 125 4.76 3.98 -13.27
C GLY A 125 4.70 3.47 -11.85
N ALA A 126 3.63 2.74 -11.49
CA ALA A 126 3.45 2.18 -10.15
C ALA A 126 4.66 1.32 -9.76
N LYS A 127 5.12 1.51 -8.52
CA LYS A 127 6.18 0.71 -7.88
C LYS A 127 5.59 -0.31 -6.92
N ARG A 128 4.31 -0.14 -6.59
CA ARG A 128 3.53 -0.99 -5.70
C ARG A 128 2.07 -0.93 -6.13
N ILE A 129 1.40 -2.06 -6.08
CA ILE A 129 -0.02 -2.17 -6.39
C ILE A 129 -0.79 -2.39 -5.10
N ASP A 130 -1.77 -1.55 -4.84
CA ASP A 130 -2.70 -1.75 -3.74
C ASP A 130 -3.80 -2.69 -4.23
N HIS A 131 -4.11 -3.71 -3.43
CA HIS A 131 -4.86 -4.91 -3.73
C HIS A 131 -4.15 -5.83 -4.75
N GLY A 132 -4.38 -5.67 -6.03
CA GLY A 132 -3.77 -6.48 -7.09
C GLY A 132 -4.24 -7.94 -7.10
N VAL A 133 -5.33 -8.25 -6.41
CA VAL A 133 -5.81 -9.63 -6.18
C VAL A 133 -6.18 -10.36 -7.46
N ARG A 134 -6.65 -9.63 -8.48
CA ARG A 134 -7.02 -10.22 -9.77
C ARG A 134 -5.84 -10.42 -10.73
N ALA A 135 -4.61 -10.04 -10.33
CA ALA A 135 -3.41 -10.39 -11.08
C ALA A 135 -3.26 -11.91 -11.25
N VAL A 136 -3.82 -12.72 -10.35
CA VAL A 136 -3.84 -14.18 -10.43
C VAL A 136 -4.48 -14.73 -11.71
N GLU A 137 -5.32 -13.96 -12.38
CA GLU A 137 -6.04 -14.33 -13.60
C GLU A 137 -5.15 -14.27 -14.86
N ASP A 138 -3.96 -13.67 -14.80
CA ASP A 138 -3.03 -13.55 -15.92
C ASP A 138 -1.62 -14.06 -15.55
N LEU A 139 -1.24 -15.23 -16.09
CA LEU A 139 0.06 -15.85 -15.82
C LEU A 139 1.24 -14.98 -16.27
N LYS A 140 1.12 -14.24 -17.39
CA LYS A 140 2.20 -13.36 -17.87
C LYS A 140 2.39 -12.17 -16.95
N LEU A 141 1.29 -11.64 -16.41
CA LEU A 141 1.35 -10.59 -15.40
C LEU A 141 2.02 -11.11 -14.11
N LEU A 142 1.67 -12.30 -13.64
CA LEU A 142 2.33 -12.92 -12.49
C LEU A 142 3.83 -13.10 -12.70
N GLU A 143 4.25 -13.60 -13.88
CA GLU A 143 5.67 -13.71 -14.25
C GLU A 143 6.38 -12.35 -14.23
N ARG A 144 5.71 -11.29 -14.69
CA ARG A 144 6.22 -9.92 -14.63
C ARG A 144 6.37 -9.43 -13.20
N LEU A 145 5.32 -9.55 -12.38
CA LEU A 145 5.33 -9.14 -10.97
C LEU A 145 6.46 -9.84 -10.19
N LEU A 146 6.64 -11.13 -10.43
CA LEU A 146 7.71 -11.92 -9.81
C LEU A 146 9.10 -11.45 -10.28
N ARG A 147 9.32 -11.32 -11.58
CA ARG A 147 10.60 -10.91 -12.17
C ARG A 147 11.00 -9.50 -11.73
N GLU A 148 10.06 -8.56 -11.72
CA GLU A 148 10.27 -7.16 -11.38
C GLU A 148 10.15 -6.90 -9.89
N ARG A 149 9.78 -7.92 -9.09
CA ARG A 149 9.56 -7.85 -7.64
C ARG A 149 8.57 -6.75 -7.25
N ILE A 150 7.50 -6.59 -8.03
CA ILE A 150 6.45 -5.61 -7.75
C ILE A 150 5.59 -6.12 -6.59
N PRO A 151 5.51 -5.38 -5.47
CA PRO A 151 4.71 -5.82 -4.33
C PRO A 151 3.22 -5.55 -4.54
N LEU A 152 2.40 -6.46 -4.00
CA LEU A 152 0.95 -6.32 -3.91
C LEU A 152 0.56 -6.10 -2.45
N ASN A 153 -0.12 -5.01 -2.14
CA ASN A 153 -0.65 -4.71 -0.81
C ASN A 153 -2.03 -5.33 -0.62
N ILE A 154 -2.07 -6.56 -0.16
CA ILE A 154 -3.33 -7.31 -0.04
C ILE A 154 -4.09 -6.86 1.22
N CYS A 155 -5.37 -6.55 1.04
CA CYS A 155 -6.31 -6.17 2.10
C CYS A 155 -7.39 -7.26 2.23
N TYR A 156 -7.02 -8.37 2.88
CA TYR A 156 -7.83 -9.59 2.90
C TYR A 156 -9.24 -9.35 3.45
N THR A 157 -9.37 -8.73 4.62
CA THR A 157 -10.68 -8.45 5.23
C THR A 157 -11.50 -7.50 4.37
N SER A 158 -10.88 -6.48 3.77
CA SER A 158 -11.56 -5.53 2.87
C SER A 158 -12.13 -6.24 1.64
N ASN A 159 -11.33 -7.07 0.98
CA ASN A 159 -11.76 -7.81 -0.21
C ASN A 159 -12.92 -8.78 0.09
N VAL A 160 -12.92 -9.40 1.28
CA VAL A 160 -14.00 -10.29 1.72
C VAL A 160 -15.25 -9.49 2.11
N ALA A 161 -15.08 -8.41 2.88
CA ALA A 161 -16.19 -7.56 3.32
C ALA A 161 -16.87 -6.84 2.14
N GLY A 162 -16.09 -6.45 1.13
CA GLY A 162 -16.59 -5.87 -0.13
C GLY A 162 -17.28 -6.86 -1.06
N GLY A 163 -17.29 -8.16 -0.71
CA GLY A 163 -17.95 -9.21 -1.48
C GLY A 163 -17.21 -9.63 -2.76
N LEU A 164 -15.96 -9.22 -2.92
CA LEU A 164 -15.13 -9.61 -4.08
C LEU A 164 -14.71 -11.07 -4.00
N TYR A 165 -14.45 -11.55 -2.79
CA TYR A 165 -14.04 -12.92 -2.50
C TYR A 165 -14.74 -13.45 -1.25
N THR A 166 -14.77 -14.78 -1.14
CA THR A 166 -15.05 -15.46 0.13
C THR A 166 -13.71 -15.87 0.77
N PRO A 167 -13.66 -16.16 2.07
CA PRO A 167 -12.43 -16.65 2.71
C PRO A 167 -11.79 -17.84 1.98
N GLY A 168 -12.63 -18.76 1.46
CA GLY A 168 -12.16 -20.01 0.84
C GLY A 168 -11.58 -19.84 -0.59
N ASN A 169 -11.81 -18.72 -1.27
CA ASN A 169 -11.34 -18.50 -2.63
C ASN A 169 -10.51 -17.22 -2.82
N HIS A 170 -10.10 -16.58 -1.73
CA HIS A 170 -9.26 -15.39 -1.81
C HIS A 170 -7.85 -15.75 -2.31
N PRO A 171 -7.30 -15.05 -3.32
CA PRO A 171 -6.08 -15.48 -4.02
C PRO A 171 -4.77 -15.23 -3.28
N LEU A 172 -4.78 -14.62 -2.09
CA LEU A 172 -3.57 -14.34 -1.31
C LEU A 172 -2.65 -15.55 -1.15
N GLY A 173 -3.23 -16.72 -0.79
CA GLY A 173 -2.44 -17.95 -0.61
C GLY A 173 -1.77 -18.43 -1.90
N GLU A 174 -2.45 -18.30 -3.04
CA GLU A 174 -1.91 -18.62 -4.35
C GLU A 174 -0.79 -17.65 -4.74
N LEU A 175 -1.02 -16.34 -4.63
CA LEU A 175 -0.02 -15.32 -4.92
C LEU A 175 1.25 -15.52 -4.08
N TYR A 176 1.08 -15.77 -2.77
CA TYR A 176 2.19 -16.07 -1.87
C TYR A 176 2.95 -17.33 -2.26
N SER A 177 2.25 -18.43 -2.58
CA SER A 177 2.86 -19.72 -2.94
C SER A 177 3.64 -19.65 -4.27
N ARG A 178 3.22 -18.76 -5.17
CA ARG A 178 3.94 -18.46 -6.42
C ARG A 178 5.16 -17.55 -6.23
N GLY A 179 5.42 -17.09 -5.00
CA GLY A 179 6.57 -16.24 -4.67
C GLY A 179 6.36 -14.76 -4.99
N ILE A 180 5.14 -14.34 -5.29
CA ILE A 180 4.82 -12.91 -5.44
C ILE A 180 5.05 -12.20 -4.11
N SER A 181 5.66 -11.03 -4.15
CA SER A 181 5.86 -10.18 -2.99
C SER A 181 4.51 -9.62 -2.54
N VAL A 182 3.91 -10.21 -1.54
CA VAL A 182 2.61 -9.79 -0.98
C VAL A 182 2.79 -9.25 0.43
N THR A 183 2.08 -8.19 0.77
CA THR A 183 1.95 -7.67 2.13
C THR A 183 0.52 -7.82 2.60
N VAL A 184 0.29 -7.82 3.91
CA VAL A 184 -1.05 -7.88 4.51
C VAL A 184 -1.34 -6.55 5.19
N ASN A 185 -2.45 -5.94 4.83
CA ASN A 185 -2.80 -4.57 5.19
C ASN A 185 -4.26 -4.47 5.63
N THR A 186 -4.56 -3.48 6.45
CA THR A 186 -5.89 -3.32 7.03
C THR A 186 -6.88 -2.55 6.16
N ASP A 187 -6.39 -1.85 5.12
CA ASP A 187 -7.19 -0.88 4.34
C ASP A 187 -7.81 0.19 5.28
N ASP A 188 -9.10 0.18 5.46
CA ASP A 188 -9.88 1.07 6.33
C ASP A 188 -10.14 0.45 7.72
N PRO A 189 -9.15 0.42 8.65
CA PRO A 189 -9.25 -0.36 9.89
C PRO A 189 -10.42 0.06 10.78
N GLN A 190 -10.76 1.35 10.80
CA GLN A 190 -11.86 1.87 11.59
C GLN A 190 -13.22 1.43 11.01
N LEU A 191 -13.38 1.47 9.69
CA LEU A 191 -14.60 1.07 8.99
C LEU A 191 -14.81 -0.44 9.08
N LEU A 192 -13.75 -1.20 8.82
CA LEU A 192 -13.75 -2.67 8.80
C LEU A 192 -13.65 -3.28 10.21
N ARG A 193 -13.40 -2.45 11.24
CA ARG A 193 -13.21 -2.88 12.64
C ARG A 193 -12.17 -4.00 12.75
N VAL A 194 -11.02 -3.80 12.12
CA VAL A 194 -9.90 -4.74 12.10
C VAL A 194 -8.60 -4.05 12.43
N SER A 195 -7.79 -4.65 13.28
CA SER A 195 -6.40 -4.27 13.51
C SER A 195 -5.46 -5.09 12.63
N LEU A 196 -4.23 -4.62 12.42
CA LEU A 196 -3.22 -5.40 11.67
C LEU A 196 -2.96 -6.77 12.31
N SER A 197 -2.96 -6.85 13.64
CA SER A 197 -2.78 -8.15 14.34
C SER A 197 -3.93 -9.12 14.04
N GLN A 198 -5.17 -8.61 13.99
CA GLN A 198 -6.33 -9.45 13.63
C GLN A 198 -6.30 -9.84 12.15
N GLU A 199 -5.81 -8.95 11.27
CA GLU A 199 -5.65 -9.25 9.85
C GLU A 199 -4.61 -10.38 9.66
N LEU A 200 -3.45 -10.26 10.30
CA LEU A 200 -2.42 -11.30 10.27
C LEU A 200 -2.91 -12.62 10.89
N GLN A 201 -3.67 -12.57 11.98
CA GLN A 201 -4.26 -13.77 12.57
C GLN A 201 -5.25 -14.45 11.61
N ARG A 202 -6.14 -13.69 10.96
CA ARG A 202 -7.11 -14.23 10.01
C ARG A 202 -6.46 -14.93 8.84
N VAL A 203 -5.40 -14.34 8.25
CA VAL A 203 -4.69 -14.98 7.14
C VAL A 203 -3.90 -16.20 7.61
N ALA A 204 -3.32 -16.16 8.82
CA ALA A 204 -2.63 -17.31 9.40
C ALA A 204 -3.59 -18.50 9.62
N GLU A 205 -4.78 -18.26 10.18
CA GLU A 205 -5.81 -19.26 10.37
C GLU A 205 -6.34 -19.80 9.03
N GLN A 206 -6.60 -18.89 8.06
CA GLN A 206 -7.16 -19.26 6.75
C GLN A 206 -6.22 -20.15 5.93
N TYR A 207 -4.91 -19.87 5.95
CA TYR A 207 -3.91 -20.55 5.12
C TYR A 207 -3.04 -21.53 5.92
N HIS A 208 -3.32 -21.72 7.21
CA HIS A 208 -2.53 -22.54 8.13
C HIS A 208 -1.05 -22.11 8.17
N TRP A 209 -0.82 -20.79 8.05
CA TRP A 209 0.52 -20.20 8.10
C TRP A 209 1.05 -20.15 9.53
N LYS A 210 2.33 -20.43 9.64
CA LYS A 210 3.07 -20.33 10.89
C LYS A 210 3.79 -18.99 10.99
N ILE A 211 4.59 -18.82 12.02
CA ILE A 211 5.32 -17.59 12.27
C ILE A 211 6.30 -17.25 11.12
N GLU A 212 6.86 -18.26 10.45
CA GLU A 212 7.81 -18.10 9.37
C GLU A 212 7.17 -17.40 8.16
N GLU A 213 5.94 -17.80 7.79
CA GLU A 213 5.20 -17.14 6.71
C GLU A 213 4.84 -15.70 7.10
N LEU A 214 4.40 -15.48 8.34
CA LEU A 214 4.06 -14.14 8.83
C LEU A 214 5.28 -13.22 8.87
N LEU A 215 6.46 -13.74 9.27
CA LEU A 215 7.72 -12.99 9.21
C LEU A 215 8.09 -12.64 7.78
N LYS A 216 7.94 -13.58 6.84
CA LYS A 216 8.21 -13.32 5.42
C LYS A 216 7.33 -12.20 4.86
N LEU A 217 6.05 -12.12 5.26
CA LEU A 217 5.18 -11.00 4.91
C LEU A 217 5.72 -9.66 5.44
N GLN A 218 6.33 -9.65 6.65
CA GLN A 218 6.92 -8.43 7.20
C GLN A 218 8.19 -8.02 6.44
N TYR A 219 9.03 -8.97 6.02
CA TYR A 219 10.18 -8.68 5.14
C TYR A 219 9.71 -8.08 3.81
N TYR A 220 8.70 -8.64 3.19
CA TYR A 220 8.09 -8.06 1.99
C TYR A 220 7.53 -6.64 2.24
N ALA A 221 6.93 -6.39 3.42
CA ALA A 221 6.42 -5.07 3.75
C ALA A 221 7.55 -4.04 3.90
N VAL A 222 8.69 -4.42 4.49
CA VAL A 222 9.87 -3.55 4.56
C VAL A 222 10.44 -3.26 3.16
N ASP A 223 10.52 -4.27 2.30
CA ASP A 223 10.99 -4.10 0.92
C ASP A 223 10.05 -3.20 0.10
N ALA A 224 8.74 -3.31 0.34
CA ALA A 224 7.71 -2.52 -0.34
C ALA A 224 7.61 -1.07 0.15
N ALA A 225 8.15 -0.74 1.33
CA ALA A 225 8.02 0.57 1.94
C ALA A 225 8.75 1.67 1.16
N PHE A 226 8.10 2.83 1.02
CA PHE A 226 8.70 4.04 0.43
C PHE A 226 9.50 4.81 1.49
N CYS A 227 10.50 4.16 2.06
CA CYS A 227 11.35 4.74 3.09
C CYS A 227 12.81 4.89 2.61
N THR A 228 13.63 5.65 3.37
CA THR A 228 15.06 5.76 3.08
C THR A 228 15.77 4.43 3.37
N GLU A 229 16.95 4.23 2.77
CA GLU A 229 17.75 3.02 3.01
C GLU A 229 18.21 2.88 4.48
N GLU A 230 18.45 4.00 5.17
CA GLU A 230 18.76 4.00 6.60
C GLU A 230 17.57 3.46 7.40
N ARG A 231 16.35 3.94 7.08
CA ARG A 231 15.14 3.47 7.76
C ARG A 231 14.84 2.01 7.43
N ARG A 232 15.02 1.60 6.19
CA ARG A 232 14.88 0.19 5.76
C ARG A 232 15.83 -0.71 6.56
N SER A 233 17.09 -0.34 6.66
CA SER A 233 18.10 -1.08 7.41
C SER A 233 17.75 -1.21 8.89
N GLU A 234 17.23 -0.15 9.51
CA GLU A 234 16.74 -0.18 10.90
C GLU A 234 15.55 -1.14 11.07
N LEU A 235 14.56 -1.09 10.17
CA LEU A 235 13.41 -1.98 10.21
C LEU A 235 13.83 -3.44 10.03
N LEU A 236 14.72 -3.75 9.10
CA LEU A 236 15.29 -5.09 8.92
C LEU A 236 16.03 -5.57 10.17
N SER A 237 16.85 -4.72 10.79
CA SER A 237 17.53 -5.07 12.04
C SER A 237 16.56 -5.44 13.16
N ARG A 238 15.46 -4.71 13.30
CA ARG A 238 14.40 -5.00 14.28
C ARG A 238 13.66 -6.29 13.96
N LEU A 239 13.40 -6.59 12.69
CA LEU A 239 12.80 -7.87 12.29
C LEU A 239 13.72 -9.05 12.59
N HIS A 240 15.01 -8.97 12.27
CA HIS A 240 15.98 -10.02 12.58
C HIS A 240 16.08 -10.30 14.09
N GLN A 241 16.05 -9.25 14.92
CA GLN A 241 16.04 -9.40 16.38
C GLN A 241 14.77 -10.13 16.87
N PHE A 242 13.62 -9.78 16.29
CA PHE A 242 12.35 -10.44 16.62
C PHE A 242 12.34 -11.90 16.17
N GLU A 243 12.80 -12.19 14.96
CA GLU A 243 12.92 -13.56 14.42
C GLU A 243 13.80 -14.44 15.33
N ALA A 244 14.96 -13.94 15.75
CA ALA A 244 15.84 -14.65 16.68
C ALA A 244 15.15 -14.95 18.03
N THR A 245 14.30 -14.03 18.50
CA THR A 245 13.49 -14.24 19.71
C THR A 245 12.46 -15.36 19.52
N CYS A 246 11.77 -15.39 18.37
CA CYS A 246 10.80 -16.43 18.05
C CYS A 246 11.45 -17.81 17.96
N GLN A 247 12.60 -17.94 17.31
CA GLN A 247 13.35 -19.19 17.20
C GLN A 247 13.75 -19.75 18.57
N ASN A 248 14.17 -18.89 19.50
CA ASN A 248 14.50 -19.30 20.86
C ASN A 248 13.29 -19.80 21.66
N LEU A 249 12.08 -19.28 21.39
CA LEU A 249 10.84 -19.73 22.04
C LEU A 249 10.33 -21.07 21.52
N THR A 250 10.64 -21.42 20.28
CA THR A 250 10.23 -22.71 19.66
C THR A 250 11.25 -23.83 19.90
N ALA A 251 12.39 -23.57 20.50
CA ALA A 251 13.44 -24.54 20.81
C ALA A 251 13.25 -25.23 22.18
N PHE A 252 12.19 -24.93 22.92
CA PHE A 252 11.77 -25.55 24.16
C PHE A 252 10.44 -26.30 23.97
#